data_e3432656082012cb2133c73426cf69a6
#
_entry.id   e3432656082012cb2133c73426cf69a6
#
_cell.length_a   1.000
_cell.length_b   1.000
_cell.length_c   1.000
_cell.angle_alpha   90.00
_cell.angle_beta   90.00
_cell.angle_gamma   90.00
#
_symmetry.space_group_name_H-M   'P 1'
#
loop_
_entity.id
_entity.type
_entity.pdbx_description
1 polymer ?
#
loop_
_entity_poly.entity_id
_entity_poly.type
_entity_poly.pdbx_seq_one_letter_code
_entity_poly.pdbx_strand_id
1 'polypeptide(L)'
;MRTFEIARKTAETDIFLSLNLDGTGKSSIDTGCGFLNHMLTLFAAHGKFDLTVKCAGDTDVDDHHSVEDIGICLGQAFQNALGDKRGITRYGSFLLPMDEALILTAVDISGRSCLCYGLEIPTEKVGTFDTELVEEFLLAFTRCCPMSLHVKQLAGKNSHHIVEGAFKSVARSLKAAVALDGTNDIPSTKGVL
;
A
#
# COMPACT_ATOMS: atom_id res chain seq x y z
N MET A 1 1.82 9.63 18.23
CA MET A 1 2.24 9.65 16.81
C MET A 1 2.52 8.22 16.41
N ARG A 2 1.82 7.72 15.42
CA ARG A 2 1.90 6.32 14.97
C ARG A 2 2.94 6.22 13.85
N THR A 3 4.20 6.00 14.26
CA THR A 3 5.37 5.96 13.37
C THR A 3 6.12 4.65 13.53
N PHE A 4 6.75 4.19 12.44
CA PHE A 4 7.66 3.06 12.48
C PHE A 4 8.74 3.20 11.42
N GLU A 5 9.93 2.72 11.75
CA GLU A 5 11.07 2.65 10.84
C GLU A 5 11.57 1.21 10.75
N ILE A 6 11.97 0.80 9.57
CA ILE A 6 12.51 -0.53 9.32
C ILE A 6 13.70 -0.44 8.38
N ALA A 7 14.75 -1.19 8.70
CA ALA A 7 15.83 -1.52 7.78
C ALA A 7 15.81 -3.03 7.55
N ARG A 8 15.75 -3.45 6.28
CA ARG A 8 15.74 -4.85 5.86
C ARG A 8 16.78 -5.06 4.79
N LYS A 9 17.67 -5.99 5.04
CA LYS A 9 18.74 -6.37 4.11
C LYS A 9 18.70 -7.85 3.83
N THR A 10 18.71 -8.20 2.55
CA THR A 10 18.84 -9.57 2.03
C THR A 10 20.08 -9.67 1.12
N ALA A 11 20.20 -10.76 0.38
CA ALA A 11 21.20 -10.86 -0.68
C ALA A 11 20.80 -10.04 -1.93
N GLU A 12 19.50 -9.73 -2.09
CA GLU A 12 18.91 -9.14 -3.28
C GLU A 12 18.56 -7.66 -3.11
N THR A 13 18.22 -7.24 -1.87
CA THR A 13 17.77 -5.88 -1.59
C THR A 13 18.37 -5.32 -0.30
N ASP A 14 18.55 -3.99 -0.26
CA ASP A 14 18.90 -3.23 0.95
C ASP A 14 17.91 -2.07 1.08
N ILE A 15 16.97 -2.17 2.05
CA ILE A 15 15.81 -1.27 2.16
C ILE A 15 15.85 -0.55 3.50
N PHE A 16 15.64 0.78 3.45
CA PHE A 16 15.22 1.60 4.58
C PHE A 16 13.84 2.18 4.30
N LEU A 17 12.90 2.01 5.24
CA LEU A 17 11.57 2.58 5.14
C LEU A 17 11.17 3.23 6.48
N SER A 18 10.64 4.46 6.41
CA SER A 18 10.05 5.19 7.55
C SER A 18 8.63 5.60 7.19
N LEU A 19 7.69 5.32 8.07
CA LEU A 19 6.26 5.60 7.91
C LEU A 19 5.71 6.39 9.10
N ASN A 20 4.89 7.40 8.82
CA ASN A 20 4.04 8.07 9.80
C ASN A 20 2.59 8.05 9.31
N LEU A 21 1.71 7.34 10.03
CA LEU A 21 0.27 7.25 9.73
C LEU A 21 -0.46 8.58 9.99
N ASP A 22 0.06 9.41 10.90
CA ASP A 22 -0.51 10.72 11.27
C ASP A 22 0.19 11.87 10.53
N GLY A 23 0.68 11.60 9.32
CA GLY A 23 1.44 12.52 8.49
C GLY A 23 0.60 13.53 7.72
N THR A 24 1.27 14.23 6.81
CA THR A 24 0.69 15.26 5.94
C THR A 24 0.77 14.91 4.45
N GLY A 25 1.36 13.77 4.12
CA GLY A 25 1.55 13.28 2.74
C GLY A 25 2.92 13.65 2.17
N LYS A 26 3.92 13.92 3.02
CA LYS A 26 5.30 14.14 2.58
C LYS A 26 5.94 12.82 2.19
N SER A 27 6.71 12.82 1.11
CA SER A 27 7.40 11.61 0.66
C SER A 27 8.83 11.88 0.20
N SER A 28 9.69 10.88 0.41
CA SER A 28 11.04 10.80 -0.15
C SER A 28 11.26 9.36 -0.62
N ILE A 29 11.09 9.13 -1.93
CA ILE A 29 11.02 7.77 -2.49
C ILE A 29 12.13 7.59 -3.51
N ASP A 30 12.95 6.58 -3.30
CA ASP A 30 14.01 6.12 -4.22
C ASP A 30 14.09 4.58 -4.15
N THR A 31 13.48 3.91 -5.13
CA THR A 31 13.40 2.44 -5.18
C THR A 31 14.21 1.83 -6.31
N GLY A 32 14.85 2.65 -7.15
CA GLY A 32 15.46 2.19 -8.40
C GLY A 32 14.44 2.00 -9.53
N CYS A 33 13.14 1.86 -9.24
CA CYS A 33 12.06 1.70 -10.22
C CYS A 33 11.23 2.99 -10.31
N GLY A 34 11.32 3.70 -11.45
CA GLY A 34 10.69 5.02 -11.62
C GLY A 34 9.16 5.00 -11.49
N PHE A 35 8.50 3.96 -12.02
CA PHE A 35 7.04 3.85 -11.92
C PHE A 35 6.58 3.57 -10.49
N LEU A 36 7.29 2.69 -9.77
CA LEU A 36 7.01 2.44 -8.34
C LEU A 36 7.24 3.68 -7.50
N ASN A 37 8.30 4.46 -7.77
CA ASN A 37 8.54 5.75 -7.10
C ASN A 37 7.33 6.68 -7.24
N HIS A 38 6.77 6.77 -8.44
CA HIS A 38 5.56 7.56 -8.70
C HIS A 38 4.35 7.02 -7.93
N MET A 39 4.11 5.70 -7.96
CA MET A 39 2.99 5.08 -7.23
C MET A 39 3.07 5.29 -5.72
N LEU A 40 4.24 5.12 -5.12
CA LEU A 40 4.42 5.33 -3.68
C LEU A 40 4.34 6.81 -3.28
N THR A 41 4.76 7.72 -4.15
CA THR A 41 4.55 9.17 -3.96
C THR A 41 3.06 9.52 -3.92
N LEU A 42 2.27 8.95 -4.85
CA LEU A 42 0.81 9.12 -4.86
C LEU A 42 0.16 8.48 -3.64
N PHE A 43 0.60 7.28 -3.26
CA PHE A 43 0.13 6.60 -2.05
C PHE A 43 0.32 7.47 -0.81
N ALA A 44 1.51 8.02 -0.60
CA ALA A 44 1.80 8.92 0.51
C ALA A 44 0.90 10.17 0.47
N ALA A 45 0.84 10.84 -0.68
CA ALA A 45 0.08 12.10 -0.85
C ALA A 45 -1.42 11.92 -0.61
N HIS A 46 -2.03 10.86 -1.18
CA HIS A 46 -3.47 10.61 -1.09
C HIS A 46 -3.89 9.97 0.25
N GLY A 47 -3.02 9.15 0.85
CA GLY A 47 -3.19 8.61 2.19
C GLY A 47 -2.91 9.63 3.31
N LYS A 48 -2.22 10.74 2.98
CA LYS A 48 -1.68 11.70 3.96
C LYS A 48 -0.70 11.03 4.94
N PHE A 49 -0.04 9.97 4.50
CA PHE A 49 1.06 9.34 5.23
C PHE A 49 2.37 10.08 4.91
N ASP A 50 3.23 10.29 5.91
CA ASP A 50 4.60 10.67 5.56
C ASP A 50 5.38 9.36 5.34
N LEU A 51 6.04 9.26 4.18
CA LEU A 51 6.69 8.03 3.74
C LEU A 51 8.08 8.29 3.17
N THR A 52 9.08 7.65 3.74
CA THR A 52 10.42 7.58 3.16
C THR A 52 10.72 6.14 2.76
N VAL A 53 11.17 5.92 1.54
CA VAL A 53 11.63 4.61 1.05
C VAL A 53 12.94 4.80 0.30
N LYS A 54 13.95 4.04 0.69
CA LYS A 54 15.19 3.87 -0.06
C LYS A 54 15.42 2.39 -0.26
N CYS A 55 15.65 1.98 -1.50
CA CYS A 55 15.94 0.60 -1.85
C CYS A 55 17.11 0.56 -2.85
N ALA A 56 18.11 -0.24 -2.55
CA ALA A 56 19.09 -0.68 -3.50
C ALA A 56 18.84 -2.18 -3.74
N GLY A 57 18.26 -2.52 -4.88
CA GLY A 57 17.95 -3.89 -5.29
C GLY A 57 18.74 -4.32 -6.52
N ASP A 58 18.63 -5.59 -6.86
CA ASP A 58 19.25 -6.25 -8.01
C ASP A 58 18.46 -6.01 -9.32
N THR A 59 18.19 -4.73 -9.63
CA THR A 59 17.38 -4.31 -10.78
C THR A 59 17.97 -4.66 -12.15
N ASP A 60 19.18 -5.23 -12.18
CA ASP A 60 19.77 -5.87 -13.36
C ASP A 60 19.16 -7.24 -13.66
N VAL A 61 18.49 -7.87 -12.69
CA VAL A 61 17.65 -9.06 -12.87
C VAL A 61 16.28 -8.62 -13.39
N ASP A 62 15.50 -7.98 -12.51
CA ASP A 62 14.22 -7.31 -12.77
C ASP A 62 13.81 -6.46 -11.54
N ASP A 63 12.59 -5.93 -11.52
CA ASP A 63 12.10 -5.13 -10.38
C ASP A 63 11.41 -5.98 -9.30
N HIS A 64 11.25 -7.31 -9.48
CA HIS A 64 10.41 -8.18 -8.64
C HIS A 64 10.83 -8.14 -7.18
N HIS A 65 12.10 -8.47 -6.88
CA HIS A 65 12.59 -8.52 -5.50
C HIS A 65 12.45 -7.17 -4.78
N SER A 66 12.74 -6.07 -5.48
CA SER A 66 12.57 -4.72 -4.93
C SER A 66 11.11 -4.40 -4.61
N VAL A 67 10.18 -4.73 -5.51
CA VAL A 67 8.75 -4.44 -5.36
C VAL A 67 8.14 -5.27 -4.23
N GLU A 68 8.41 -6.59 -4.19
CA GLU A 68 7.91 -7.48 -3.14
C GLU A 68 8.46 -7.07 -1.77
N ASP A 69 9.77 -6.86 -1.66
CA ASP A 69 10.44 -6.53 -0.40
C ASP A 69 10.02 -5.15 0.15
N ILE A 70 9.76 -4.17 -0.72
CA ILE A 70 9.16 -2.88 -0.31
C ILE A 70 7.73 -3.10 0.18
N GLY A 71 6.94 -3.96 -0.48
CA GLY A 71 5.60 -4.35 -0.01
C GLY A 71 5.64 -4.97 1.38
N ILE A 72 6.58 -5.88 1.63
CA ILE A 72 6.84 -6.47 2.96
C ILE A 72 7.18 -5.40 3.99
N CYS A 73 8.15 -4.52 3.69
CA CYS A 73 8.57 -3.46 4.60
C CYS A 73 7.43 -2.49 4.93
N LEU A 74 6.65 -2.08 3.92
CA LEU A 74 5.51 -1.19 4.11
C LEU A 74 4.41 -1.85 4.95
N GLY A 75 4.12 -3.14 4.70
CA GLY A 75 3.18 -3.91 5.51
C GLY A 75 3.60 -4.01 6.97
N GLN A 76 4.86 -4.35 7.22
CA GLN A 76 5.42 -4.39 8.58
C GLN A 76 5.38 -3.01 9.26
N ALA A 77 5.68 -1.94 8.52
CA ALA A 77 5.63 -0.58 9.05
C ALA A 77 4.19 -0.17 9.44
N PHE A 78 3.20 -0.49 8.60
CA PHE A 78 1.78 -0.27 8.93
C PHE A 78 1.36 -1.06 10.16
N GLN A 79 1.66 -2.36 10.21
CA GLN A 79 1.28 -3.25 11.33
C GLN A 79 1.86 -2.75 12.66
N ASN A 80 3.14 -2.35 12.67
CA ASN A 80 3.79 -1.85 13.88
C ASN A 80 3.32 -0.45 14.27
N ALA A 81 3.12 0.45 13.30
CA ALA A 81 2.60 1.79 13.58
C ALA A 81 1.14 1.78 14.08
N LEU A 82 0.33 0.78 13.68
CA LEU A 82 -1.03 0.58 14.20
C LEU A 82 -1.06 0.10 15.66
N GLY A 83 0.02 -0.53 16.13
CA GLY A 83 0.09 -1.06 17.49
C GLY A 83 -1.05 -2.05 17.80
N ASP A 84 -1.76 -1.82 18.89
CA ASP A 84 -2.88 -2.66 19.36
C ASP A 84 -4.22 -2.38 18.66
N LYS A 85 -4.22 -1.47 17.68
CA LYS A 85 -5.39 -1.10 16.85
C LYS A 85 -6.57 -0.50 17.60
N ARG A 86 -6.34 0.04 18.82
CA ARG A 86 -7.39 0.72 19.59
C ARG A 86 -7.78 2.04 18.93
N GLY A 87 -9.07 2.33 18.95
CA GLY A 87 -9.65 3.58 18.46
C GLY A 87 -9.52 3.81 16.96
N ILE A 88 -9.11 2.79 16.17
CA ILE A 88 -9.14 2.93 14.70
C ILE A 88 -10.55 2.71 14.15
N THR A 89 -10.88 3.35 13.03
CA THR A 89 -12.15 3.12 12.31
C THR A 89 -12.26 1.68 11.79
N ARG A 90 -11.13 1.01 11.54
CA ARG A 90 -10.98 -0.36 11.06
C ARG A 90 -11.36 -0.56 9.60
N TYR A 91 -12.47 0.00 9.15
CA TYR A 91 -12.98 -0.14 7.78
C TYR A 91 -12.73 1.13 6.98
N GLY A 92 -12.43 0.96 5.71
CA GLY A 92 -12.32 2.05 4.76
C GLY A 92 -12.64 1.60 3.35
N SER A 93 -13.30 2.45 2.60
CA SER A 93 -13.54 2.20 1.17
C SER A 93 -13.46 3.50 0.40
N PHE A 94 -13.04 3.39 -0.85
CA PHE A 94 -12.98 4.54 -1.74
C PHE A 94 -13.22 4.13 -3.19
N LEU A 95 -14.12 4.84 -3.85
CA LEU A 95 -14.34 4.75 -5.29
C LEU A 95 -13.61 5.91 -5.94
N LEU A 96 -12.61 5.61 -6.76
CA LEU A 96 -11.69 6.61 -7.31
C LEU A 96 -11.75 6.61 -8.85
N PRO A 97 -12.14 7.73 -9.47
CA PRO A 97 -11.98 7.93 -10.89
C PRO A 97 -10.55 8.42 -11.22
N MET A 98 -9.97 7.88 -12.28
CA MET A 98 -8.73 8.35 -12.91
C MET A 98 -8.98 8.38 -14.41
N ASP A 99 -9.39 9.52 -14.92
CA ASP A 99 -9.90 9.70 -16.29
C ASP A 99 -10.98 8.65 -16.63
N GLU A 100 -10.74 7.73 -17.55
CA GLU A 100 -11.66 6.67 -17.93
C GLU A 100 -11.62 5.45 -17.00
N ALA A 101 -10.61 5.36 -16.11
CA ALA A 101 -10.51 4.28 -15.15
C ALA A 101 -11.32 4.60 -13.89
N LEU A 102 -11.98 3.58 -13.34
CA LEU A 102 -12.76 3.67 -12.11
C LEU A 102 -12.42 2.49 -11.23
N ILE A 103 -11.80 2.76 -10.08
CA ILE A 103 -11.31 1.73 -9.16
C ILE A 103 -12.02 1.82 -7.82
N LEU A 104 -12.54 0.70 -7.35
CA LEU A 104 -13.09 0.52 -6.01
C LEU A 104 -12.10 -0.22 -5.13
N THR A 105 -11.82 0.33 -3.96
CA THR A 105 -11.07 -0.36 -2.90
C THR A 105 -11.89 -0.43 -1.62
N ALA A 106 -11.82 -1.58 -0.93
CA ALA A 106 -12.38 -1.75 0.41
C ALA A 106 -11.37 -2.48 1.30
N VAL A 107 -11.22 -1.99 2.54
CA VAL A 107 -10.27 -2.48 3.53
C VAL A 107 -11.01 -2.84 4.82
N ASP A 108 -10.67 -3.99 5.40
CA ASP A 108 -10.95 -4.35 6.80
C ASP A 108 -9.63 -4.72 7.48
N ILE A 109 -9.19 -3.93 8.46
CA ILE A 109 -8.00 -4.24 9.28
C ILE A 109 -8.38 -5.32 10.29
N SER A 110 -8.59 -6.52 9.76
CA SER A 110 -9.22 -7.66 10.47
C SER A 110 -8.23 -8.55 11.23
N GLY A 111 -6.92 -8.35 11.07
CA GLY A 111 -5.91 -9.28 11.57
C GLY A 111 -5.79 -10.58 10.75
N ARG A 112 -6.46 -10.69 9.60
CA ARG A 112 -6.41 -11.84 8.69
C ARG A 112 -6.03 -11.36 7.29
N SER A 113 -4.97 -11.94 6.72
CA SER A 113 -4.51 -11.60 5.38
C SER A 113 -5.44 -12.18 4.31
N CYS A 114 -6.01 -11.32 3.48
CA CYS A 114 -6.82 -11.68 2.33
C CYS A 114 -6.73 -10.57 1.27
N LEU A 115 -6.13 -10.88 0.13
CA LEU A 115 -6.14 -9.99 -1.04
C LEU A 115 -7.17 -10.52 -2.05
N CYS A 116 -8.15 -9.68 -2.39
CA CYS A 116 -9.09 -9.91 -3.49
C CYS A 116 -8.73 -8.98 -4.64
N TYR A 117 -7.76 -9.39 -5.45
CA TYR A 117 -7.28 -8.65 -6.61
C TYR A 117 -8.23 -8.82 -7.80
N GLY A 118 -8.59 -7.73 -8.43
CA GLY A 118 -9.51 -7.72 -9.56
C GLY A 118 -9.25 -6.52 -10.47
N LEU A 119 -7.97 -6.32 -10.82
CA LEU A 119 -7.55 -5.44 -11.90
C LEU A 119 -7.23 -6.26 -13.14
N GLU A 120 -7.65 -5.77 -14.30
CA GLU A 120 -7.32 -6.29 -15.62
C GLU A 120 -6.46 -5.25 -16.33
N ILE A 121 -5.15 -5.41 -16.26
CA ILE A 121 -4.19 -4.44 -16.80
C ILE A 121 -3.80 -4.90 -18.21
N PRO A 122 -4.15 -4.15 -19.26
CA PRO A 122 -4.07 -4.66 -20.64
C PRO A 122 -2.66 -4.77 -21.22
N THR A 123 -1.66 -4.09 -20.63
CA THR A 123 -0.26 -4.16 -21.10
C THR A 123 0.62 -4.87 -20.09
N GLU A 124 1.64 -5.59 -20.57
CA GLU A 124 2.61 -6.28 -19.72
C GLU A 124 3.50 -5.31 -18.96
N LYS A 125 3.74 -4.11 -19.50
CA LYS A 125 4.61 -3.09 -18.89
C LYS A 125 4.00 -1.69 -18.96
N VAL A 126 4.37 -0.86 -17.95
CA VAL A 126 4.23 0.60 -17.97
C VAL A 126 5.64 1.19 -17.78
N GLY A 127 6.22 1.77 -18.83
CA GLY A 127 7.64 2.07 -18.86
C GLY A 127 8.46 0.77 -18.79
N THR A 128 9.33 0.65 -17.80
CA THR A 128 10.11 -0.58 -17.52
C THR A 128 9.45 -1.50 -16.50
N PHE A 129 8.41 -1.04 -15.81
CA PHE A 129 7.73 -1.75 -14.72
C PHE A 129 6.77 -2.81 -15.26
N ASP A 130 6.93 -4.06 -14.81
CA ASP A 130 6.03 -5.17 -15.13
C ASP A 130 4.73 -5.04 -14.35
N THR A 131 3.59 -5.08 -15.04
CA THR A 131 2.28 -4.81 -14.43
C THR A 131 1.81 -5.91 -13.47
N GLU A 132 2.33 -7.13 -13.58
CA GLU A 132 2.09 -8.22 -12.63
C GLU A 132 2.60 -7.89 -11.22
N LEU A 133 3.61 -7.03 -11.10
CA LEU A 133 4.19 -6.62 -9.82
C LEU A 133 3.24 -5.77 -8.96
N VAL A 134 2.16 -5.26 -9.53
CA VAL A 134 1.10 -4.57 -8.77
C VAL A 134 0.42 -5.55 -7.80
N GLU A 135 0.10 -6.76 -8.27
CA GLU A 135 -0.49 -7.81 -7.43
C GLU A 135 0.50 -8.28 -6.37
N GLU A 136 1.76 -8.53 -6.75
CA GLU A 136 2.83 -8.96 -5.84
C GLU A 136 3.07 -7.94 -4.71
N PHE A 137 3.13 -6.65 -5.05
CA PHE A 137 3.23 -5.58 -4.05
C PHE A 137 2.09 -5.62 -3.03
N LEU A 138 0.85 -5.67 -3.51
CA LEU A 138 -0.34 -5.68 -2.66
C LEU A 138 -0.45 -6.97 -1.82
N LEU A 139 -0.01 -8.09 -2.38
CA LEU A 139 0.03 -9.39 -1.70
C LEU A 139 1.05 -9.38 -0.55
N ALA A 140 2.27 -8.90 -0.82
CA ALA A 140 3.31 -8.74 0.18
C ALA A 140 2.88 -7.79 1.30
N PHE A 141 2.28 -6.65 0.94
CA PHE A 141 1.73 -5.67 1.87
C PHE A 141 0.65 -6.28 2.79
N THR A 142 -0.34 -6.98 2.23
CA THR A 142 -1.44 -7.56 3.02
C THR A 142 -1.00 -8.76 3.87
N ARG A 143 0.02 -9.50 3.45
CA ARG A 143 0.62 -10.58 4.27
C ARG A 143 1.31 -10.04 5.51
N CYS A 144 1.96 -8.88 5.40
CA CYS A 144 2.75 -8.28 6.48
C CYS A 144 1.97 -7.29 7.35
N CYS A 145 0.83 -6.78 6.86
CA CYS A 145 -0.18 -6.07 7.65
C CYS A 145 -1.53 -6.78 7.46
N PRO A 146 -1.82 -7.82 8.27
CA PRO A 146 -2.97 -8.68 8.04
C PRO A 146 -4.30 -7.92 8.01
N MET A 147 -4.87 -7.82 6.80
CA MET A 147 -6.13 -7.16 6.50
C MET A 147 -6.83 -7.87 5.35
N SER A 148 -8.13 -7.67 5.22
CA SER A 148 -8.83 -7.97 3.97
C SER A 148 -8.77 -6.74 3.07
N LEU A 149 -8.16 -6.88 1.90
CA LEU A 149 -8.03 -5.82 0.89
C LEU A 149 -8.70 -6.27 -0.39
N HIS A 150 -9.74 -5.57 -0.80
CA HIS A 150 -10.39 -5.74 -2.09
C HIS A 150 -10.01 -4.57 -3.00
N VAL A 151 -9.51 -4.88 -4.20
CA VAL A 151 -9.24 -3.88 -5.25
C VAL A 151 -9.96 -4.35 -6.50
N LYS A 152 -10.92 -3.57 -6.96
CA LYS A 152 -11.78 -3.91 -8.11
C LYS A 152 -11.76 -2.80 -9.14
N GLN A 153 -11.44 -3.17 -10.38
CA GLN A 153 -11.61 -2.31 -11.53
C GLN A 153 -13.07 -2.38 -12.01
N LEU A 154 -13.72 -1.24 -12.08
CA LEU A 154 -15.10 -1.13 -12.57
C LEU A 154 -15.13 -0.60 -14.01
N ALA A 155 -14.11 0.18 -14.40
CA ALA A 155 -13.89 0.68 -15.74
C ALA A 155 -12.41 1.00 -15.94
N GLY A 156 -11.98 1.19 -17.19
CA GLY A 156 -10.61 1.60 -17.55
C GLY A 156 -10.00 0.70 -18.62
N LYS A 157 -9.11 1.29 -19.42
CA LYS A 157 -8.38 0.61 -20.47
C LYS A 157 -6.92 1.04 -20.59
N ASN A 158 -6.55 2.16 -19.96
CA ASN A 158 -5.17 2.62 -19.89
C ASN A 158 -4.49 2.02 -18.66
N SER A 159 -3.44 1.22 -18.88
CA SER A 159 -2.73 0.50 -17.79
C SER A 159 -2.19 1.45 -16.72
N HIS A 160 -1.62 2.60 -17.11
CA HIS A 160 -1.14 3.61 -16.16
C HIS A 160 -2.28 4.14 -15.29
N HIS A 161 -3.44 4.52 -15.89
CA HIS A 161 -4.59 5.05 -15.15
C HIS A 161 -5.18 4.01 -14.20
N ILE A 162 -5.24 2.74 -14.60
CA ILE A 162 -5.73 1.64 -13.76
C ILE A 162 -4.84 1.47 -12.53
N VAL A 163 -3.51 1.38 -12.72
CA VAL A 163 -2.56 1.19 -11.62
C VAL A 163 -2.53 2.42 -10.71
N GLU A 164 -2.44 3.62 -11.28
CA GLU A 164 -2.46 4.86 -10.50
C GLU A 164 -3.76 5.00 -9.71
N GLY A 165 -4.90 4.71 -10.34
CA GLY A 165 -6.21 4.67 -9.68
C GLY A 165 -6.23 3.69 -8.51
N ALA A 166 -5.61 2.52 -8.65
CA ALA A 166 -5.52 1.52 -7.58
C ALA A 166 -4.69 2.02 -6.39
N PHE A 167 -3.47 2.53 -6.61
CA PHE A 167 -2.63 3.04 -5.53
C PHE A 167 -3.28 4.20 -4.78
N LYS A 168 -3.91 5.14 -5.49
CA LYS A 168 -4.66 6.26 -4.88
C LYS A 168 -5.87 5.77 -4.08
N SER A 169 -6.63 4.83 -4.63
CA SER A 169 -7.83 4.27 -3.98
C SER A 169 -7.46 3.49 -2.72
N VAL A 170 -6.42 2.64 -2.78
CA VAL A 170 -5.88 1.91 -1.62
C VAL A 170 -5.44 2.88 -0.54
N ALA A 171 -4.68 3.92 -0.89
CA ALA A 171 -4.21 4.93 0.07
C ALA A 171 -5.37 5.66 0.77
N ARG A 172 -6.41 6.04 0.02
CA ARG A 172 -7.61 6.69 0.56
C ARG A 172 -8.40 5.76 1.49
N SER A 173 -8.56 4.49 1.11
CA SER A 173 -9.26 3.48 1.92
C SER A 173 -8.50 3.20 3.21
N LEU A 174 -7.17 3.05 3.13
CA LEU A 174 -6.32 2.89 4.32
C LEU A 174 -6.38 4.10 5.24
N LYS A 175 -6.34 5.33 4.67
CA LYS A 175 -6.49 6.55 5.48
C LYS A 175 -7.78 6.54 6.30
N ALA A 176 -8.89 6.13 5.70
CA ALA A 176 -10.17 6.02 6.41
C ALA A 176 -10.12 4.92 7.48
N ALA A 177 -9.57 3.74 7.14
CA ALA A 177 -9.50 2.60 8.04
C ALA A 177 -8.62 2.83 9.28
N VAL A 178 -7.50 3.57 9.12
CA VAL A 178 -6.58 3.88 10.23
C VAL A 178 -6.97 5.14 11.01
N ALA A 179 -7.97 5.89 10.56
CA ALA A 179 -8.42 7.10 11.27
C ALA A 179 -8.84 6.76 12.70
N LEU A 180 -8.49 7.63 13.64
CA LEU A 180 -8.91 7.49 15.03
C LEU A 180 -10.34 8.04 15.18
N ASP A 181 -11.20 7.29 15.85
CA ASP A 181 -12.60 7.63 16.09
C ASP A 181 -12.83 8.39 17.42
N GLY A 182 -11.75 8.62 18.17
CA GLY A 182 -11.79 9.29 19.48
C GLY A 182 -12.10 8.37 20.65
N THR A 183 -12.34 7.08 20.40
CA THR A 183 -12.48 6.07 21.47
C THR A 183 -11.14 5.43 21.80
N ASN A 184 -11.12 4.55 22.82
CA ASN A 184 -9.97 3.69 23.15
C ASN A 184 -10.37 2.21 23.07
N ASP A 185 -11.43 1.91 22.34
CA ASP A 185 -11.96 0.55 22.22
C ASP A 185 -11.28 -0.19 21.07
N ILE A 186 -11.22 -1.52 21.18
CA ILE A 186 -10.88 -2.36 20.04
C ILE A 186 -12.14 -2.46 19.18
N PRO A 187 -12.11 -2.08 17.88
CA PRO A 187 -13.29 -2.05 17.04
C PRO A 187 -13.68 -3.47 16.59
N SER A 188 -13.98 -4.34 17.55
CA SER A 188 -14.32 -5.76 17.33
C SER A 188 -15.20 -6.26 18.49
N THR A 189 -16.32 -6.87 18.15
CA THR A 189 -17.19 -7.54 19.14
C THR A 189 -16.51 -8.74 19.82
N LYS A 190 -15.38 -9.21 19.27
CA LYS A 190 -14.56 -10.28 19.88
C LYS A 190 -13.57 -9.75 20.92
N GLY A 191 -13.39 -8.40 21.01
CA GLY A 191 -12.41 -7.77 21.88
C GLY A 191 -10.95 -7.90 21.42
N VAL A 192 -10.70 -8.48 20.24
CA VAL A 192 -9.38 -8.64 19.62
C VAL A 192 -9.44 -8.41 18.10
N LEU A 193 -8.29 -8.01 17.49
CA LEU A 193 -8.06 -7.87 16.05
C LEU A 193 -6.73 -8.50 15.67
#